data_1445fcb1d90b5790df6ffafac67a7aa3
#
_entry.id   1445fcb1d90b5790df6ffafac67a7aa3
#
_cell.length_a   1.000
_cell.length_b   1.000
_cell.length_c   1.000
_cell.angle_alpha   90.00
_cell.angle_beta   90.00
_cell.angle_gamma   90.00
#
_symmetry.space_group_name_H-M   'P 1'
#
loop_
_entity.id
_entity.type
_entity.pdbx_description
1 polymer ?
#
loop_
_entity_poly.entity_id
_entity_poly.type
_entity_poly.pdbx_seq_one_letter_code
_entity_poly.pdbx_strand_id
1 'polypeptide(L)'
;MTREIKHQVVICAPPARVFAALMDSRKHAAFTGERASMSRRPGSAFRCYGSYITGFNLEIERDKRIVQAWRSRDWPKGTYSIVTFALSRLAGGKTKLCFTQVGVPANDYARKNTGWRTHYWEPLKRYLEECDCDCDCG
;
A
#
# COMPACT_ATOMS: atom_id res chain seq x y z
N MET A 1 -16.06 14.18 -11.01
CA MET A 1 -14.64 14.46 -11.18
C MET A 1 -13.84 13.73 -10.11
N THR A 2 -12.68 13.21 -10.44
CA THR A 2 -11.81 12.51 -9.52
C THR A 2 -10.52 13.29 -9.31
N ARG A 3 -9.82 12.96 -8.23
CA ARG A 3 -8.55 13.60 -7.91
C ARG A 3 -7.48 12.55 -7.74
N GLU A 4 -6.24 12.93 -7.98
CA GLU A 4 -5.10 12.05 -7.78
C GLU A 4 -4.54 12.25 -6.37
N ILE A 5 -4.25 11.14 -5.69
CA ILE A 5 -3.55 11.15 -4.41
C ILE A 5 -2.09 10.82 -4.69
N LYS A 6 -1.19 11.59 -4.10
CA LYS A 6 0.26 11.35 -4.21
C LYS A 6 0.88 11.42 -2.84
N HIS A 7 1.57 10.37 -2.44
CA HIS A 7 2.32 10.36 -1.19
C HIS A 7 3.74 9.85 -1.44
N GLN A 8 4.65 10.32 -0.64
CA GLN A 8 6.03 9.88 -0.67
C GLN A 8 6.43 9.55 0.76
N VAL A 9 6.90 8.33 0.97
CA VAL A 9 7.19 7.84 2.31
C VAL A 9 8.59 7.24 2.32
N VAL A 10 9.39 7.60 3.32
CA VAL A 10 10.69 6.97 3.53
C VAL A 10 10.55 5.97 4.65
N ILE A 11 10.94 4.74 4.39
CA ILE A 11 10.82 3.63 5.34
C ILE A 11 12.19 3.05 5.63
N CYS A 12 12.51 2.89 6.91
CA CYS A 12 13.77 2.31 7.35
C CYS A 12 13.77 0.79 7.25
N ALA A 13 13.64 0.30 6.03
CA ALA A 13 13.69 -1.12 5.71
C ALA A 13 14.01 -1.24 4.23
N PRO A 14 14.68 -2.32 3.80
CA PRO A 14 15.01 -2.47 2.38
C PRO A 14 13.76 -2.76 1.54
N PRO A 15 13.80 -2.47 0.23
CA PRO A 15 12.64 -2.68 -0.64
C PRO A 15 12.03 -4.08 -0.59
N ALA A 16 12.85 -5.11 -0.43
CA ALA A 16 12.34 -6.48 -0.35
C ALA A 16 11.41 -6.68 0.85
N ARG A 17 11.73 -6.04 1.99
CA ARG A 17 10.89 -6.15 3.18
C ARG A 17 9.63 -5.32 3.05
N VAL A 18 9.73 -4.16 2.41
CA VAL A 18 8.55 -3.32 2.14
C VAL A 18 7.61 -4.06 1.21
N PHE A 19 8.15 -4.61 0.12
CA PHE A 19 7.36 -5.38 -0.84
C PHE A 19 6.65 -6.56 -0.15
N ALA A 20 7.38 -7.30 0.67
CA ALA A 20 6.81 -8.45 1.38
C ALA A 20 5.67 -8.04 2.30
N ALA A 21 5.81 -6.92 3.02
CA ALA A 21 4.76 -6.44 3.90
C ALA A 21 3.51 -6.07 3.12
N LEU A 22 3.67 -5.49 1.93
CA LEU A 22 2.53 -5.09 1.10
C LEU A 22 1.84 -6.29 0.46
N MET A 23 2.58 -7.35 0.11
CA MET A 23 2.07 -8.43 -0.74
C MET A 23 1.91 -9.78 -0.06
N ASP A 24 2.31 -9.90 1.19
CA ASP A 24 2.12 -11.12 1.98
C ASP A 24 0.90 -10.97 2.89
N SER A 25 -0.04 -11.91 2.83
CA SER A 25 -1.29 -11.80 3.57
C SER A 25 -1.08 -11.65 5.07
N ARG A 26 -0.19 -12.44 5.66
CA ARG A 26 0.06 -12.41 7.10
C ARG A 26 0.70 -11.09 7.52
N LYS A 27 1.68 -10.63 6.76
CA LYS A 27 2.40 -9.41 7.09
C LYS A 27 1.51 -8.20 6.90
N HIS A 28 0.70 -8.18 5.84
CA HIS A 28 -0.26 -7.11 5.61
C HIS A 28 -1.27 -7.05 6.77
N ALA A 29 -1.81 -8.20 7.15
CA ALA A 29 -2.74 -8.26 8.28
C ALA A 29 -2.07 -7.83 9.58
N ALA A 30 -0.81 -8.17 9.76
CA ALA A 30 -0.08 -7.81 10.98
C ALA A 30 0.08 -6.30 11.13
N PHE A 31 0.43 -5.58 10.03
CA PHE A 31 0.64 -4.15 10.19
C PHE A 31 -0.67 -3.35 10.17
N THR A 32 -1.70 -3.81 9.48
CA THR A 32 -2.99 -3.09 9.47
C THR A 32 -3.88 -3.46 10.66
N GLY A 33 -3.67 -4.63 11.25
CA GLY A 33 -4.55 -5.12 12.30
C GLY A 33 -5.84 -5.73 11.77
N GLU A 34 -5.98 -5.91 10.45
CA GLU A 34 -7.19 -6.40 9.81
C GLU A 34 -6.85 -7.54 8.87
N ARG A 35 -7.83 -8.39 8.60
CA ARG A 35 -7.65 -9.51 7.68
C ARG A 35 -7.25 -9.04 6.29
N ALA A 36 -6.40 -9.82 5.65
CA ALA A 36 -5.97 -9.54 4.29
C ALA A 36 -5.80 -10.86 3.53
N SER A 37 -6.10 -10.82 2.25
CA SER A 37 -5.82 -11.90 1.32
C SER A 37 -5.09 -11.29 0.14
N MET A 38 -3.79 -11.49 0.10
CA MET A 38 -2.92 -10.90 -0.92
C MET A 38 -2.34 -12.01 -1.78
N SER A 39 -1.98 -11.67 -3.00
CA SER A 39 -1.34 -12.57 -3.93
C SER A 39 -0.29 -11.81 -4.72
N ARG A 40 0.78 -12.50 -5.11
CA ARG A 40 1.84 -11.91 -5.91
C ARG A 40 1.67 -12.17 -7.41
N ARG A 41 0.50 -12.65 -7.82
CA ARG A 41 0.23 -12.95 -9.22
C ARG A 41 -0.49 -11.81 -9.91
N PRO A 42 0.01 -11.33 -11.05
CA PRO A 42 -0.75 -10.39 -11.87
C PRO A 42 -2.10 -11.02 -12.25
N GLY A 43 -3.14 -10.21 -12.25
CA GLY A 43 -4.49 -10.64 -12.59
C GLY A 43 -5.27 -11.26 -11.44
N SER A 44 -4.62 -11.57 -10.31
CA SER A 44 -5.32 -12.19 -9.17
C SER A 44 -6.01 -11.14 -8.30
N ALA A 45 -7.09 -11.56 -7.64
CA ALA A 45 -7.83 -10.70 -6.73
C ALA A 45 -7.12 -10.58 -5.39
N PHE A 46 -7.35 -9.45 -4.71
CA PHE A 46 -6.89 -9.26 -3.35
C PHE A 46 -7.99 -8.63 -2.52
N ARG A 47 -7.85 -8.77 -1.20
CA ARG A 47 -8.73 -8.11 -0.21
C ARG A 47 -7.88 -7.66 0.96
N CYS A 48 -8.24 -6.53 1.54
CA CYS A 48 -7.62 -6.08 2.77
C CYS A 48 -8.64 -5.31 3.59
N TYR A 49 -8.30 -5.05 4.84
CA TYR A 49 -9.23 -4.46 5.81
C TYR A 49 -10.52 -5.29 5.88
N GLY A 50 -10.34 -6.62 6.01
CA GLY A 50 -11.46 -7.55 6.10
C GLY A 50 -12.12 -7.85 4.78
N SER A 51 -12.44 -6.97 3.98
CA SER A 51 -13.02 -6.99 2.64
C SER A 51 -13.61 -5.63 2.33
N TYR A 52 -13.28 -4.66 3.18
CA TYR A 52 -13.66 -3.27 2.92
C TYR A 52 -12.99 -2.77 1.65
N ILE A 53 -11.75 -3.21 1.43
CA ILE A 53 -10.98 -2.90 0.23
C ILE A 53 -10.82 -4.18 -0.58
N THR A 54 -11.14 -4.11 -1.86
CA THR A 54 -10.99 -5.24 -2.78
C THR A 54 -10.37 -4.75 -4.09
N GLY A 55 -9.81 -5.66 -4.86
CA GLY A 55 -9.26 -5.30 -6.15
C GLY A 55 -8.53 -6.42 -6.83
N PHE A 56 -7.73 -6.05 -7.83
CA PHE A 56 -6.96 -6.98 -8.65
C PHE A 56 -5.56 -6.45 -8.85
N ASN A 57 -4.58 -7.34 -8.84
CA ASN A 57 -3.21 -6.98 -9.19
C ASN A 57 -3.13 -6.83 -10.70
N LEU A 58 -2.66 -5.69 -11.18
CA LEU A 58 -2.51 -5.43 -12.61
C LEU A 58 -1.07 -5.66 -13.07
N GLU A 59 -0.10 -5.23 -12.25
CA GLU A 59 1.31 -5.36 -12.58
C GLU A 59 2.08 -5.56 -11.29
N ILE A 60 3.02 -6.49 -11.28
CA ILE A 60 3.88 -6.71 -10.14
C ILE A 60 5.30 -6.89 -10.64
N GLU A 61 6.18 -5.99 -10.19
CA GLU A 61 7.61 -6.10 -10.43
C GLU A 61 8.26 -6.22 -9.07
N ARG A 62 8.78 -7.40 -8.77
CA ARG A 62 9.25 -7.75 -7.45
C ARG A 62 10.21 -6.71 -6.87
N ASP A 63 9.94 -6.26 -5.64
CA ASP A 63 10.71 -5.29 -4.88
C ASP A 63 10.81 -3.90 -5.52
N LYS A 64 10.06 -3.64 -6.59
CA LYS A 64 10.14 -2.37 -7.33
C LYS A 64 8.79 -1.69 -7.53
N ARG A 65 7.77 -2.45 -7.96
CA ARG A 65 6.54 -1.80 -8.37
C ARG A 65 5.34 -2.72 -8.25
N ILE A 66 4.25 -2.16 -7.75
CA ILE A 66 2.95 -2.86 -7.66
C ILE A 66 1.89 -1.91 -8.20
N VAL A 67 1.09 -2.38 -9.15
CA VAL A 67 -0.05 -1.62 -9.68
C VAL A 67 -1.31 -2.45 -9.47
N GLN A 68 -2.33 -1.84 -8.87
CA GLN A 68 -3.58 -2.52 -8.53
C GLN A 68 -4.79 -1.72 -8.96
N ALA A 69 -5.83 -2.42 -9.43
CA ALA A 69 -7.17 -1.86 -9.48
C ALA A 69 -7.74 -2.04 -8.08
N TRP A 70 -8.20 -0.95 -7.46
CA TRP A 70 -8.45 -0.88 -6.03
C TRP A 70 -9.78 -0.16 -5.78
N ARG A 71 -10.65 -0.75 -4.96
CA ARG A 71 -11.93 -0.12 -4.66
C ARG A 71 -12.30 -0.25 -3.19
N SER A 72 -12.99 0.78 -2.70
CA SER A 72 -13.57 0.78 -1.37
C SER A 72 -15.02 0.31 -1.48
N ARG A 73 -15.47 -0.43 -0.48
CA ARG A 73 -16.85 -0.95 -0.43
C ARG A 73 -17.89 0.15 -0.58
N ASP A 74 -17.58 1.35 -0.09
CA ASP A 74 -18.52 2.48 -0.11
C ASP A 74 -18.69 3.12 -1.48
N TRP A 75 -17.86 2.74 -2.45
CA TRP A 75 -17.94 3.34 -3.78
C TRP A 75 -19.04 2.68 -4.60
N PRO A 76 -19.60 3.40 -5.58
CA PRO A 76 -20.57 2.79 -6.49
C PRO A 76 -20.02 1.51 -7.10
N LYS A 77 -20.89 0.53 -7.31
CA LYS A 77 -20.50 -0.75 -7.88
C LYS A 77 -19.77 -0.55 -9.20
N GLY A 78 -18.64 -1.23 -9.36
CA GLY A 78 -17.83 -1.12 -10.58
C GLY A 78 -16.87 0.06 -10.62
N THR A 79 -16.85 0.89 -9.59
CA THR A 79 -15.93 2.02 -9.50
C THR A 79 -14.61 1.55 -8.92
N TYR A 80 -13.52 1.69 -9.69
CA TYR A 80 -12.18 1.33 -9.25
C TYR A 80 -11.24 2.51 -9.44
N SER A 81 -10.26 2.61 -8.56
CA SER A 81 -9.12 3.49 -8.76
C SER A 81 -7.92 2.65 -9.16
N ILE A 82 -6.86 3.31 -9.60
CA ILE A 82 -5.59 2.63 -9.89
C ILE A 82 -4.59 3.13 -8.88
N VAL A 83 -4.04 2.21 -8.10
CA VAL A 83 -2.98 2.53 -7.13
C VAL A 83 -1.66 1.99 -7.65
N THR A 84 -0.60 2.75 -7.40
CA THR A 84 0.76 2.36 -7.76
C THR A 84 1.65 2.57 -6.55
N PHE A 85 2.40 1.52 -6.19
CA PHE A 85 3.46 1.58 -5.18
C PHE A 85 4.77 1.42 -5.93
N ALA A 86 5.61 2.45 -5.93
CA ALA A 86 6.93 2.38 -6.56
C ALA A 86 7.99 2.47 -5.47
N LEU A 87 8.86 1.47 -5.42
CA LEU A 87 9.88 1.35 -4.38
C LEU A 87 11.26 1.62 -4.96
N SER A 88 12.02 2.48 -4.31
CA SER A 88 13.39 2.81 -4.70
C SER A 88 14.30 2.62 -3.50
N ARG A 89 15.48 2.07 -3.72
CA ARG A 89 16.46 1.90 -2.66
C ARG A 89 17.14 3.23 -2.36
N LEU A 90 17.24 3.55 -1.08
CA LEU A 90 18.00 4.70 -0.60
C LEU A 90 19.23 4.20 0.15
N ALA A 91 20.19 5.11 0.35
CA ALA A 91 21.39 4.81 1.12
C ALA A 91 20.99 4.37 2.54
N GLY A 92 21.79 3.47 3.11
CA GLY A 92 21.55 2.97 4.46
C GLY A 92 20.48 1.90 4.57
N GLY A 93 20.13 1.25 3.45
CA GLY A 93 19.14 0.16 3.47
C GLY A 93 17.71 0.64 3.64
N LYS A 94 17.45 1.89 3.30
CA LYS A 94 16.10 2.47 3.40
C LYS A 94 15.40 2.37 2.06
N THR A 95 14.09 2.58 2.08
CA THR A 95 13.25 2.58 0.88
C THR A 95 12.48 3.89 0.78
N LYS A 96 12.46 4.45 -0.42
CA LYS A 96 11.57 5.53 -0.77
C LYS A 96 10.38 4.91 -1.48
N LEU A 97 9.20 5.06 -0.89
CA LEU A 97 7.95 4.57 -1.47
C LEU A 97 7.20 5.75 -2.06
N CYS A 98 7.00 5.71 -3.37
CA CYS A 98 6.20 6.71 -4.08
C CYS A 98 4.86 6.08 -4.39
N PHE A 99 3.81 6.67 -3.90
CA PHE A 99 2.44 6.15 -4.01
C PHE A 99 1.57 7.11 -4.81
N THR A 100 0.79 6.56 -5.73
CA THR A 100 -0.24 7.32 -6.42
C THR A 100 -1.54 6.54 -6.43
N GLN A 101 -2.65 7.26 -6.37
CA GLN A 101 -3.98 6.67 -6.55
C GLN A 101 -4.79 7.60 -7.44
N VAL A 102 -5.21 7.09 -8.59
CA VAL A 102 -5.95 7.83 -9.60
C VAL A 102 -7.34 7.25 -9.72
N GLY A 103 -8.36 8.11 -9.73
CA GLY A 103 -9.74 7.66 -9.93
C GLY A 103 -10.56 7.56 -8.65
N VAL A 104 -10.10 8.15 -7.55
CA VAL A 104 -10.88 8.20 -6.31
C VAL A 104 -12.07 9.12 -6.51
N PRO A 105 -13.30 8.70 -6.16
CA PRO A 105 -14.44 9.60 -6.21
C PRO A 105 -14.18 10.88 -5.42
N ALA A 106 -14.58 12.02 -6.00
CA ALA A 106 -14.29 13.33 -5.41
C ALA A 106 -14.79 13.45 -3.97
N ASN A 107 -15.93 12.87 -3.66
CA ASN A 107 -16.50 12.93 -2.31
C ASN A 107 -15.77 12.06 -1.29
N ASP A 108 -14.84 11.24 -1.73
CA ASP A 108 -14.05 10.39 -0.84
C ASP A 108 -12.56 10.72 -0.83
N TYR A 109 -12.17 11.73 -1.59
CA TYR A 109 -10.76 12.09 -1.75
C TYR A 109 -10.09 12.44 -0.41
N ALA A 110 -10.68 13.35 0.34
CA ALA A 110 -10.07 13.83 1.59
C ALA A 110 -9.91 12.69 2.59
N ARG A 111 -10.92 11.85 2.71
CA ARG A 111 -10.90 10.72 3.63
C ARG A 111 -9.83 9.70 3.25
N LYS A 112 -9.73 9.38 1.96
CA LYS A 112 -8.72 8.44 1.48
C LYS A 112 -7.32 9.02 1.57
N ASN A 113 -7.16 10.30 1.24
CA ASN A 113 -5.86 10.95 1.34
C ASN A 113 -5.31 10.91 2.76
N THR A 114 -6.13 11.21 3.76
CA THR A 114 -5.74 11.13 5.16
C THR A 114 -5.60 9.67 5.62
N GLY A 115 -6.51 8.82 5.18
CA GLY A 115 -6.54 7.42 5.58
C GLY A 115 -5.28 6.66 5.21
N TRP A 116 -4.70 6.94 4.05
CA TRP A 116 -3.44 6.29 3.67
C TRP A 116 -2.34 6.55 4.68
N ARG A 117 -2.27 7.78 5.21
CA ARG A 117 -1.25 8.12 6.21
C ARG A 117 -1.52 7.42 7.53
N THR A 118 -2.74 7.55 8.05
CA THR A 118 -3.10 7.08 9.37
C THR A 118 -3.22 5.56 9.46
N HIS A 119 -3.85 4.94 8.45
CA HIS A 119 -4.20 3.53 8.50
C HIS A 119 -3.25 2.64 7.71
N TYR A 120 -2.33 3.23 6.95
CA TYR A 120 -1.44 2.45 6.10
C TYR A 120 0.04 2.79 6.33
N TRP A 121 0.45 4.03 6.03
CA TRP A 121 1.87 4.39 6.12
C TRP A 121 2.40 4.36 7.55
N GLU A 122 1.68 4.93 8.50
CA GLU A 122 2.13 4.95 9.89
C GLU A 122 2.24 3.53 10.47
N PRO A 123 1.22 2.66 10.35
CA PRO A 123 1.37 1.30 10.85
C PRO A 123 2.42 0.49 10.07
N LEU A 124 2.56 0.73 8.77
CA LEU A 124 3.57 0.03 7.96
C LEU A 124 4.99 0.39 8.45
N LYS A 125 5.24 1.67 8.64
CA LYS A 125 6.53 2.13 9.14
C LYS A 125 6.81 1.55 10.53
N ARG A 126 5.83 1.61 11.41
CA ARG A 126 5.97 1.06 12.76
C ARG A 126 6.30 -0.43 12.72
N TYR A 127 5.58 -1.18 11.91
CA TYR A 127 5.79 -2.61 11.78
C TYR A 127 7.20 -2.95 11.28
N LEU A 128 7.63 -2.29 10.22
CA LEU A 128 8.93 -2.57 9.60
C LEU A 128 10.09 -2.01 10.40
N GLU A 129 9.95 -0.82 10.96
CA GLU A 129 11.05 -0.17 11.68
C GLU A 129 11.25 -0.71 13.07
N GLU A 130 10.20 -1.18 13.72
CA GLU A 130 10.34 -1.85 15.03
C GLU A 130 10.98 -3.22 14.90
N CYS A 131 10.79 -3.90 13.79
CA CYS A 131 11.40 -5.20 13.54
C CYS A 131 12.86 -5.08 13.13
N ASP A 132 13.31 -3.89 12.76
CA ASP A 132 14.69 -3.63 12.33
C ASP A 132 15.34 -2.64 13.29
N CYS A 133 15.81 -3.17 14.42
CA CYS A 133 16.39 -2.36 15.49
C CYS A 133 17.64 -1.61 15.08
N ASP A 134 18.29 -2.05 14.00
CA ASP A 134 19.53 -1.43 13.53
C ASP A 134 19.28 -0.27 12.59
N CYS A 135 18.04 -0.02 12.24
CA CYS A 135 17.71 1.06 11.34
C CYS A 135 17.65 2.38 12.11
N ASP A 136 18.58 3.27 11.78
CA ASP A 136 18.62 4.58 12.39
C ASP A 136 17.90 5.58 11.50
N CYS A 137 16.66 5.86 11.84
CA CYS A 137 15.82 6.80 11.14
C CYS A 137 15.76 8.16 11.81
N GLY A 138 16.60 8.35 12.79
CA GLY A 138 16.60 9.55 13.61
C GLY A 138 16.93 10.85 12.91
#